data_397e3cfa87c1fbe6ac59a5464a7f00de
#
_entry.id   397e3cfa87c1fbe6ac59a5464a7f00de
#
_cell.length_a   1.000
_cell.length_b   1.000
_cell.length_c   1.000
_cell.angle_alpha   90.00
_cell.angle_beta   90.00
_cell.angle_gamma   90.00
#
_symmetry.space_group_name_H-M   'P 1'
#
loop_
_entity.id
_entity.type
_entity.pdbx_description
1 polymer ?
#
loop_
_entity_poly.entity_id
_entity_poly.type
_entity_poly.pdbx_seq_one_letter_code
_entity_poly.pdbx_strand_id
1 'polypeptide(L)'
;MNTKIENLIKKAFNLNGLNNTVFVTRKYKQLVLHSIDCKVTIPVELDTYYNAVTTSKDIKTNGIDNITQYAHLEIKPNNTLVFNVTENPTIINAVVFDKLPLYKVTMNRSFLQTVWFCGSDIYDTNGFYIVKTHHDNFVDTDKTFGIDKKIASLLKGFKGNVQINYRIENGKQNTLVTIFADGVKIEIHSVIDADDFKPMINKILNSDYSNSTYKIEDITTFLELLASAKNDNKFIHLELNDNKLTANNLYLIRSNEFKRGEIGSCKVKCTEKVSDNEEITLNSDYTKGLKKILKYENDLFLKMGYFRSSFDNKSILNKIRIENKNFTILIMCITNINIIE
;
A
#
# COMPACT_ATOMS: atom_id res chain seq x y z
N MET A 1 16.34 -13.05 21.88
CA MET A 1 15.84 -12.78 20.50
C MET A 1 16.07 -11.29 20.17
N ASN A 2 16.37 -10.97 18.91
CA ASN A 2 16.54 -9.58 18.47
C ASN A 2 15.22 -8.80 18.60
N THR A 3 15.24 -7.59 19.21
CA THR A 3 14.06 -6.74 19.44
C THR A 3 13.27 -6.45 18.16
N LYS A 4 13.94 -6.33 17.00
CA LYS A 4 13.27 -6.12 15.70
C LYS A 4 12.42 -7.32 15.29
N ILE A 5 12.93 -8.52 15.48
CA ILE A 5 12.22 -9.77 15.16
C ILE A 5 11.06 -9.98 16.12
N GLU A 6 11.26 -9.75 17.40
CA GLU A 6 10.19 -9.80 18.40
C GLU A 6 9.04 -8.85 18.04
N ASN A 7 9.36 -7.61 17.63
CA ASN A 7 8.37 -6.65 17.17
C ASN A 7 7.65 -7.10 15.89
N LEU A 8 8.35 -7.77 14.97
CA LEU A 8 7.76 -8.32 13.75
C LEU A 8 6.77 -9.43 14.08
N ILE A 9 7.13 -10.34 14.98
CA ILE A 9 6.26 -11.42 15.47
C ILE A 9 5.02 -10.84 16.16
N LYS A 10 5.20 -9.88 17.07
CA LYS A 10 4.09 -9.20 17.75
C LYS A 10 3.12 -8.56 16.76
N LYS A 11 3.63 -7.90 15.72
CA LYS A 11 2.82 -7.32 14.65
C LYS A 11 2.10 -8.39 13.84
N ALA A 12 2.77 -9.49 13.48
CA ALA A 12 2.20 -10.57 12.69
C ALA A 12 0.97 -11.21 13.40
N PHE A 13 1.08 -11.50 14.66
CA PHE A 13 -0.06 -12.04 15.44
C PHE A 13 -1.20 -11.03 15.65
N ASN A 14 -0.95 -9.73 15.50
CA ASN A 14 -1.95 -8.68 15.69
C ASN A 14 -2.61 -8.20 14.38
N LEU A 15 -2.28 -8.79 13.23
CA LEU A 15 -2.83 -8.35 11.94
C LEU A 15 -4.36 -8.39 11.91
N ASN A 16 -4.97 -9.39 12.54
CA ASN A 16 -6.41 -9.61 12.54
C ASN A 16 -7.09 -9.34 13.89
N GLY A 17 -6.39 -8.71 14.85
CA GLY A 17 -6.94 -8.29 16.13
C GLY A 17 -6.18 -8.85 17.34
N LEU A 18 -6.47 -8.27 18.51
CA LEU A 18 -5.72 -8.55 19.75
C LEU A 18 -6.21 -9.81 20.52
N ASN A 19 -7.35 -10.37 20.14
CA ASN A 19 -7.97 -11.47 20.90
C ASN A 19 -7.88 -12.82 20.18
N ASN A 20 -7.00 -12.92 19.18
CA ASN A 20 -6.81 -14.20 18.50
C ASN A 20 -6.14 -15.21 19.44
N THR A 21 -6.70 -16.40 19.48
CA THR A 21 -6.09 -17.54 20.19
C THR A 21 -4.79 -17.94 19.52
N VAL A 22 -3.75 -18.09 20.29
CA VAL A 22 -2.44 -18.55 19.84
C VAL A 22 -2.08 -19.84 20.57
N PHE A 23 -1.92 -20.91 19.82
CA PHE A 23 -1.42 -22.18 20.33
C PHE A 23 0.10 -22.15 20.37
N VAL A 24 0.66 -22.57 21.47
CA VAL A 24 2.10 -22.62 21.69
C VAL A 24 2.51 -24.07 21.82
N THR A 25 3.38 -24.53 20.96
CA THR A 25 3.93 -25.90 21.00
C THR A 25 5.45 -25.83 21.02
N ARG A 26 6.07 -26.52 21.97
CA ARG A 26 7.50 -26.70 22.01
C ARG A 26 7.84 -28.17 21.74
N LYS A 27 8.63 -28.40 20.71
CA LYS A 27 9.03 -29.74 20.26
C LYS A 27 10.34 -29.68 19.47
N TYR A 28 11.26 -30.63 19.77
CA TYR A 28 12.51 -30.79 18.97
C TYR A 28 13.31 -29.49 18.76
N LYS A 29 13.69 -28.82 19.83
CA LYS A 29 14.45 -27.56 19.76
C LYS A 29 13.77 -26.46 18.94
N GLN A 30 12.45 -26.52 18.85
CA GLN A 30 11.64 -25.50 18.20
C GLN A 30 10.48 -25.06 19.10
N LEU A 31 10.25 -23.77 19.18
CA LEU A 31 9.05 -23.17 19.72
C LEU A 31 8.17 -22.74 18.56
N VAL A 32 6.97 -23.29 18.46
CA VAL A 32 6.01 -22.97 17.42
C VAL A 32 4.83 -22.23 18.05
N LEU A 33 4.60 -21.01 17.57
CA LEU A 33 3.43 -20.21 17.91
C LEU A 33 2.50 -20.23 16.69
N HIS A 34 1.24 -20.58 16.88
CA HIS A 34 0.33 -20.77 15.78
C HIS A 34 -1.05 -20.16 16.08
N SER A 35 -1.55 -19.32 15.18
CA SER A 35 -2.93 -18.83 15.14
C SER A 35 -3.56 -19.22 13.80
N ILE A 36 -4.81 -18.79 13.57
CA ILE A 36 -5.53 -19.10 12.32
C ILE A 36 -4.81 -18.60 11.06
N ASP A 37 -4.12 -17.44 11.16
CA ASP A 37 -3.52 -16.76 10.00
C ASP A 37 -2.00 -16.60 10.10
N CYS A 38 -1.40 -17.00 11.23
CA CYS A 38 0.02 -16.77 11.46
C CYS A 38 0.65 -17.97 12.19
N LYS A 39 1.81 -18.39 11.70
CA LYS A 39 2.65 -19.40 12.34
C LYS A 39 4.07 -18.88 12.45
N VAL A 40 4.64 -18.95 13.62
CA VAL A 40 6.02 -18.57 13.90
C VAL A 40 6.78 -19.76 14.45
N THR A 41 7.92 -20.07 13.86
CA THR A 41 8.83 -21.12 14.33
C THR A 41 10.13 -20.48 14.77
N ILE A 42 10.49 -20.67 16.04
CA ILE A 42 11.68 -20.11 16.70
C ILE A 42 12.58 -21.27 17.11
N PRO A 43 13.87 -21.28 16.72
CA PRO A 43 14.82 -22.25 17.25
C PRO A 43 15.07 -21.98 18.74
N VAL A 44 15.13 -23.04 19.55
CA VAL A 44 15.40 -22.97 21.00
C VAL A 44 16.41 -24.03 21.37
N GLU A 45 17.27 -23.75 22.36
CA GLU A 45 18.35 -24.67 22.76
C GLU A 45 17.86 -25.87 23.56
N LEU A 46 16.77 -25.69 24.34
CA LEU A 46 16.27 -26.72 25.26
C LEU A 46 15.27 -27.65 24.55
N ASP A 47 15.42 -28.95 24.75
CA ASP A 47 14.57 -30.00 24.19
C ASP A 47 13.49 -30.41 25.19
N THR A 48 12.61 -29.48 25.51
CA THR A 48 11.46 -29.75 26.41
C THR A 48 10.16 -29.72 25.62
N TYR A 49 9.23 -30.55 25.98
CA TYR A 49 7.90 -30.63 25.38
C TYR A 49 6.89 -29.89 26.24
N TYR A 50 6.17 -28.97 25.70
CA TYR A 50 4.97 -28.43 26.32
C TYR A 50 4.01 -27.85 25.29
N ASN A 51 2.73 -27.79 25.62
CA ASN A 51 1.71 -27.11 24.87
C ASN A 51 1.03 -26.11 25.80
N ALA A 52 0.72 -24.95 25.25
CA ALA A 52 0.02 -23.89 25.96
C ALA A 52 -0.92 -23.14 25.00
N VAL A 53 -1.82 -22.35 25.55
CA VAL A 53 -2.68 -21.43 24.81
C VAL A 53 -2.48 -20.04 25.38
N THR A 54 -2.35 -19.06 24.49
CA THR A 54 -2.27 -17.66 24.85
C THR A 54 -3.12 -16.83 23.89
N THR A 55 -3.11 -15.52 24.03
CA THR A 55 -3.76 -14.61 23.10
C THR A 55 -2.71 -13.72 22.40
N SER A 56 -3.08 -13.21 21.24
CA SER A 56 -2.24 -12.23 20.55
C SER A 56 -2.01 -10.96 21.39
N LYS A 57 -2.94 -10.62 22.29
CA LYS A 57 -2.81 -9.53 23.26
C LYS A 57 -1.69 -9.82 24.28
N ASP A 58 -1.65 -11.03 24.82
CA ASP A 58 -0.64 -11.42 25.80
C ASP A 58 0.76 -11.43 25.17
N ILE A 59 0.90 -11.95 23.95
CA ILE A 59 2.16 -11.90 23.21
C ILE A 59 2.62 -10.44 23.02
N LYS A 60 1.68 -9.54 22.69
CA LYS A 60 1.98 -8.11 22.53
C LYS A 60 2.44 -7.48 23.85
N THR A 61 1.78 -7.78 24.95
CA THR A 61 2.00 -7.13 26.26
C THR A 61 3.22 -7.68 26.96
N ASN A 62 3.32 -9.00 27.04
CA ASN A 62 4.27 -9.71 27.92
C ASN A 62 5.52 -10.22 27.17
N GLY A 63 5.50 -10.17 25.83
CA GLY A 63 6.58 -10.68 25.00
C GLY A 63 6.57 -12.21 24.86
N ILE A 64 7.47 -12.71 24.04
CA ILE A 64 7.57 -14.14 23.71
C ILE A 64 8.34 -14.89 24.80
N ASP A 65 9.28 -14.24 25.44
CA ASP A 65 10.16 -14.86 26.43
C ASP A 65 9.39 -15.28 27.71
N ASN A 66 8.24 -14.67 27.97
CA ASN A 66 7.37 -14.98 29.10
C ASN A 66 6.27 -16.04 28.79
N ILE A 67 6.30 -16.64 27.61
CA ILE A 67 5.29 -17.65 27.19
C ILE A 67 5.27 -18.88 28.12
N THR A 68 6.37 -19.19 28.79
CA THR A 68 6.45 -20.28 29.75
C THR A 68 5.54 -20.13 30.99
N GLN A 69 4.98 -18.94 31.21
CA GLN A 69 4.08 -18.65 32.34
C GLN A 69 2.59 -18.91 32.01
N TYR A 70 2.26 -19.21 30.76
CA TYR A 70 0.86 -19.42 30.34
C TYR A 70 0.35 -20.83 30.67
N ALA A 71 -0.96 -20.92 30.89
CA ALA A 71 -1.61 -22.13 31.33
C ALA A 71 -1.33 -23.34 30.42
N HIS A 72 -0.88 -24.42 31.03
CA HIS A 72 -0.77 -25.72 30.37
C HIS A 72 -2.15 -26.26 30.05
N LEU A 73 -2.45 -26.44 28.77
CA LEU A 73 -3.64 -27.12 28.30
C LEU A 73 -3.21 -28.36 27.50
N GLU A 74 -3.81 -29.50 27.78
CA GLU A 74 -3.69 -30.67 26.90
C GLU A 74 -4.43 -30.36 25.59
N ILE A 75 -3.67 -29.90 24.60
CA ILE A 75 -4.20 -29.65 23.26
C ILE A 75 -3.84 -30.87 22.43
N LYS A 76 -4.84 -31.63 22.02
CA LYS A 76 -4.65 -32.61 20.94
C LYS A 76 -4.38 -31.82 19.67
N PRO A 77 -3.25 -32.07 18.98
CA PRO A 77 -2.92 -31.39 17.74
C PRO A 77 -3.85 -31.88 16.61
N ASN A 78 -5.07 -31.38 16.57
CA ASN A 78 -5.95 -31.54 15.43
C ASN A 78 -5.97 -30.26 14.64
N ASN A 79 -5.47 -30.29 13.44
CA ASN A 79 -5.38 -29.27 12.40
C ASN A 79 -4.04 -28.53 12.33
N THR A 80 -3.06 -29.26 11.82
CA THR A 80 -1.98 -28.62 11.08
C THR A 80 -2.65 -27.98 9.86
N LEU A 81 -2.78 -26.65 9.84
CA LEU A 81 -3.16 -25.92 8.65
C LEU A 81 -2.06 -26.18 7.60
N VAL A 82 -2.33 -27.13 6.71
CA VAL A 82 -1.49 -27.38 5.56
C VAL A 82 -1.90 -26.35 4.52
N PHE A 83 -1.11 -25.31 4.41
CA PHE A 83 -1.26 -24.38 3.28
C PHE A 83 -0.79 -25.12 2.02
N ASN A 84 -1.73 -25.54 1.18
CA ASN A 84 -1.44 -26.05 -0.16
C ASN A 84 -1.01 -24.87 -1.03
N VAL A 85 0.27 -24.59 -1.07
CA VAL A 85 0.87 -23.50 -1.87
C VAL A 85 1.67 -24.09 -3.02
N THR A 86 1.79 -23.31 -4.08
CA THR A 86 2.53 -23.71 -5.30
C THR A 86 3.99 -24.07 -4.98
N GLU A 87 4.55 -24.99 -5.75
CA GLU A 87 5.93 -25.46 -5.58
C GLU A 87 7.00 -24.39 -5.83
N ASN A 88 6.70 -23.36 -6.64
CA ASN A 88 7.64 -22.30 -7.01
C ASN A 88 7.25 -20.95 -6.36
N PRO A 89 7.88 -20.60 -5.23
CA PRO A 89 7.64 -19.31 -4.58
C PRO A 89 8.22 -18.14 -5.39
N THR A 90 7.55 -17.02 -5.36
CA THR A 90 8.10 -15.74 -5.80
C THR A 90 8.90 -15.14 -4.64
N ILE A 91 10.15 -14.77 -4.88
CA ILE A 91 11.01 -14.12 -3.89
C ILE A 91 11.10 -12.64 -4.22
N ILE A 92 10.76 -11.79 -3.26
CA ILE A 92 10.84 -10.34 -3.41
C ILE A 92 11.63 -9.72 -2.26
N ASN A 93 12.33 -8.63 -2.55
CA ASN A 93 12.95 -7.83 -1.50
C ASN A 93 11.88 -6.91 -0.89
N ALA A 94 11.72 -6.97 0.43
CA ALA A 94 10.66 -6.24 1.13
C ALA A 94 10.79 -4.70 1.03
N VAL A 95 11.93 -4.19 0.61
CA VAL A 95 12.14 -2.73 0.38
C VAL A 95 11.15 -2.14 -0.63
N VAL A 96 10.57 -2.96 -1.50
CA VAL A 96 9.55 -2.53 -2.47
C VAL A 96 8.30 -1.95 -1.78
N PHE A 97 7.98 -2.43 -0.58
CA PHE A 97 6.84 -1.92 0.19
C PHE A 97 7.09 -0.53 0.80
N ASP A 98 8.34 -0.10 0.96
CA ASP A 98 8.67 1.20 1.55
C ASP A 98 8.20 2.35 0.66
N LYS A 99 8.18 2.14 -0.65
CA LYS A 99 7.74 3.12 -1.65
C LYS A 99 6.21 3.18 -1.84
N LEU A 100 5.46 2.27 -1.25
CA LEU A 100 4.00 2.25 -1.38
C LEU A 100 3.35 3.09 -0.27
N PRO A 101 2.33 3.90 -0.58
CA PRO A 101 1.62 4.68 0.45
C PRO A 101 0.88 3.81 1.45
N LEU A 102 0.28 2.71 1.02
CA LEU A 102 -0.53 1.79 1.82
C LEU A 102 -1.59 2.52 2.66
N TYR A 103 -2.30 3.46 2.05
CA TYR A 103 -3.36 4.20 2.73
C TYR A 103 -4.49 3.26 3.18
N LYS A 104 -5.03 3.58 4.35
CA LYS A 104 -6.19 2.86 4.88
C LYS A 104 -7.37 3.03 3.94
N VAL A 105 -8.01 1.92 3.60
CA VAL A 105 -9.19 1.90 2.73
C VAL A 105 -10.43 1.90 3.61
N THR A 106 -11.34 2.83 3.34
CA THR A 106 -12.63 2.92 4.05
C THR A 106 -13.73 2.10 3.37
N MET A 107 -13.55 1.78 2.07
CA MET A 107 -14.50 0.98 1.31
C MET A 107 -14.28 -0.50 1.53
N ASN A 108 -15.35 -1.26 1.76
CA ASN A 108 -15.30 -2.71 1.95
C ASN A 108 -15.21 -3.44 0.58
N ARG A 109 -14.16 -3.13 -0.19
CA ARG A 109 -13.83 -3.80 -1.45
C ARG A 109 -12.49 -4.46 -1.28
N SER A 110 -12.43 -5.78 -1.34
CA SER A 110 -11.24 -6.58 -1.08
C SER A 110 -10.06 -6.19 -1.97
N PHE A 111 -10.27 -5.90 -3.24
CA PHE A 111 -9.22 -5.50 -4.17
C PHE A 111 -8.53 -4.18 -3.76
N LEU A 112 -9.22 -3.25 -3.08
CA LEU A 112 -8.64 -2.02 -2.57
C LEU A 112 -7.77 -2.25 -1.32
N GLN A 113 -8.00 -3.36 -0.61
CA GLN A 113 -7.21 -3.75 0.56
C GLN A 113 -5.97 -4.56 0.20
N THR A 114 -5.67 -4.68 -1.08
CA THR A 114 -4.63 -5.52 -1.64
C THR A 114 -3.58 -4.68 -2.36
N VAL A 115 -2.32 -5.04 -2.19
CA VAL A 115 -1.22 -4.62 -3.06
C VAL A 115 -1.08 -5.67 -4.15
N TRP A 116 -1.10 -5.24 -5.40
CA TRP A 116 -1.08 -6.13 -6.55
C TRP A 116 0.28 -6.13 -7.23
N PHE A 117 0.73 -7.30 -7.59
CA PHE A 117 1.94 -7.56 -8.38
C PHE A 117 1.51 -8.05 -9.75
N CYS A 118 1.95 -7.38 -10.81
CA CYS A 118 1.66 -7.73 -12.20
C CYS A 118 2.96 -7.70 -12.99
N GLY A 119 3.64 -8.82 -13.10
CA GLY A 119 4.99 -8.86 -13.62
C GLY A 119 5.93 -7.97 -12.78
N SER A 120 6.67 -7.10 -13.44
CA SER A 120 7.60 -6.15 -12.80
C SER A 120 6.92 -4.95 -12.13
N ASP A 121 5.60 -4.82 -12.24
CA ASP A 121 4.85 -3.68 -11.72
C ASP A 121 4.12 -4.01 -10.42
N ILE A 122 4.18 -3.10 -9.47
CA ILE A 122 3.45 -3.19 -8.20
C ILE A 122 2.44 -2.05 -8.13
N TYR A 123 1.23 -2.37 -7.74
CA TYR A 123 0.11 -1.42 -7.67
C TYR A 123 -0.44 -1.32 -6.25
N ASP A 124 -0.62 -0.09 -5.78
CA ASP A 124 -1.38 0.25 -4.58
C ASP A 124 -2.47 1.26 -4.94
N THR A 125 -3.70 1.01 -4.49
CA THR A 125 -4.84 1.90 -4.74
C THR A 125 -5.81 1.92 -3.57
N ASN A 126 -6.45 3.07 -3.33
CA ASN A 126 -7.57 3.18 -2.39
C ASN A 126 -8.90 3.52 -3.09
N GLY A 127 -8.93 3.50 -4.42
CA GLY A 127 -10.08 3.87 -5.26
C GLY A 127 -10.04 5.32 -5.73
N PHE A 128 -9.27 6.21 -5.10
CA PHE A 128 -9.13 7.62 -5.46
C PHE A 128 -7.73 7.96 -5.99
N TYR A 129 -6.75 7.15 -5.67
CA TYR A 129 -5.43 7.22 -6.30
C TYR A 129 -4.97 5.82 -6.68
N ILE A 130 -4.02 5.76 -7.59
CA ILE A 130 -3.27 4.56 -7.97
C ILE A 130 -1.80 4.93 -7.97
N VAL A 131 -0.99 4.13 -7.28
CA VAL A 131 0.47 4.17 -7.37
C VAL A 131 0.93 2.90 -8.06
N LYS A 132 1.62 3.06 -9.17
CA LYS A 132 2.34 2.01 -9.88
C LYS A 132 3.84 2.23 -9.66
N THR A 133 4.55 1.21 -9.22
CA THR A 133 6.03 1.21 -9.15
C THR A 133 6.58 0.10 -10.02
N HIS A 134 7.65 0.39 -10.73
CA HIS A 134 8.34 -0.59 -11.58
C HIS A 134 9.62 -1.09 -10.89
N HIS A 135 9.88 -2.39 -11.00
CA HIS A 135 11.04 -3.05 -10.38
C HIS A 135 11.66 -4.05 -11.35
N ASP A 136 12.82 -3.71 -11.90
CA ASP A 136 13.53 -4.51 -12.91
C ASP A 136 13.96 -5.93 -12.45
N ASN A 137 14.01 -6.15 -11.14
CA ASN A 137 14.48 -7.40 -10.54
C ASN A 137 13.40 -8.47 -10.33
N PHE A 138 12.16 -8.22 -10.77
CA PHE A 138 11.10 -9.23 -10.75
C PHE A 138 11.24 -10.13 -11.97
N VAL A 139 11.67 -11.35 -11.74
CA VAL A 139 12.04 -12.31 -12.79
C VAL A 139 10.83 -12.94 -13.50
N ASP A 140 9.61 -12.79 -12.96
CA ASP A 140 8.45 -13.56 -13.41
C ASP A 140 7.36 -12.61 -13.95
N THR A 141 7.55 -12.17 -15.21
CA THR A 141 6.74 -11.12 -15.86
C THR A 141 5.28 -11.51 -16.11
N ASP A 142 4.93 -12.80 -16.04
CA ASP A 142 3.59 -13.27 -16.42
C ASP A 142 2.65 -13.48 -15.22
N LYS A 143 3.18 -13.45 -14.01
CA LYS A 143 2.40 -13.69 -12.80
C LYS A 143 1.71 -12.44 -12.28
N THR A 144 0.44 -12.61 -11.94
CA THR A 144 -0.36 -11.61 -11.23
C THR A 144 -0.82 -12.20 -9.92
N PHE A 145 -0.51 -11.54 -8.81
CA PHE A 145 -0.94 -11.96 -7.47
C PHE A 145 -1.09 -10.75 -6.55
N GLY A 146 -1.84 -10.95 -5.47
CA GLY A 146 -2.08 -9.92 -4.47
C GLY A 146 -1.46 -10.25 -3.11
N ILE A 147 -1.19 -9.22 -2.32
CA ILE A 147 -0.81 -9.30 -0.90
C ILE A 147 -1.70 -8.35 -0.12
N ASP A 148 -2.29 -8.80 0.98
CA ASP A 148 -3.07 -7.95 1.87
C ASP A 148 -2.23 -6.75 2.34
N LYS A 149 -2.82 -5.54 2.31
CA LYS A 149 -2.14 -4.30 2.73
C LYS A 149 -1.66 -4.31 4.17
N LYS A 150 -2.32 -5.06 5.05
CA LYS A 150 -1.85 -5.22 6.44
C LYS A 150 -0.51 -5.95 6.45
N ILE A 151 -0.37 -7.02 5.65
CA ILE A 151 0.88 -7.77 5.50
C ILE A 151 1.95 -6.88 4.83
N ALA A 152 1.61 -6.18 3.75
CA ALA A 152 2.49 -5.23 3.10
C ALA A 152 2.97 -4.13 4.09
N SER A 153 2.08 -3.63 4.94
CA SER A 153 2.40 -2.64 5.98
C SER A 153 3.33 -3.20 7.06
N LEU A 154 3.16 -4.47 7.43
CA LEU A 154 4.06 -5.16 8.35
C LEU A 154 5.47 -5.28 7.79
N LEU A 155 5.59 -5.50 6.48
CA LEU A 155 6.88 -5.66 5.78
C LEU A 155 7.62 -4.33 5.57
N LYS A 156 6.97 -3.18 5.74
CA LYS A 156 7.66 -1.88 5.68
C LYS A 156 8.78 -1.78 6.69
N GLY A 157 9.96 -1.36 6.22
CA GLY A 157 11.16 -1.26 7.03
C GLY A 157 11.87 -2.60 7.30
N PHE A 158 11.32 -3.72 6.85
CA PHE A 158 12.03 -5.00 6.86
C PHE A 158 13.09 -5.00 5.73
N LYS A 159 14.33 -5.29 6.10
CA LYS A 159 15.44 -5.36 5.13
C LYS A 159 15.80 -6.82 4.88
N GLY A 160 15.16 -7.39 3.89
CA GLY A 160 15.42 -8.79 3.53
C GLY A 160 14.45 -9.27 2.47
N ASN A 161 14.67 -10.50 2.05
CA ASN A 161 13.79 -11.15 1.09
C ASN A 161 12.63 -11.82 1.82
N VAL A 162 11.47 -11.77 1.19
CA VAL A 162 10.27 -12.52 1.60
C VAL A 162 9.89 -13.47 0.47
N GLN A 163 9.40 -14.63 0.87
CA GLN A 163 8.93 -15.65 -0.04
C GLN A 163 7.41 -15.61 -0.08
N ILE A 164 6.85 -15.57 -1.29
CA ILE A 164 5.41 -15.52 -1.50
C ILE A 164 4.99 -16.72 -2.31
N ASN A 165 4.12 -17.53 -1.73
CA ASN A 165 3.44 -18.61 -2.40
C ASN A 165 1.96 -18.26 -2.51
N TYR A 166 1.33 -18.56 -3.64
CA TYR A 166 -0.10 -18.32 -3.82
C TYR A 166 -0.74 -19.36 -4.72
N ARG A 167 -2.05 -19.55 -4.53
CA ARG A 167 -2.90 -20.39 -5.35
C ARG A 167 -4.25 -19.70 -5.55
N ILE A 168 -4.71 -19.67 -6.79
CA ILE A 168 -6.01 -19.10 -7.14
C ILE A 168 -6.98 -20.25 -7.39
N GLU A 169 -8.08 -20.25 -6.64
CA GLU A 169 -9.17 -21.21 -6.77
C GLU A 169 -10.52 -20.50 -6.58
N ASN A 170 -11.45 -20.73 -7.50
CA ASN A 170 -12.81 -20.17 -7.42
C ASN A 170 -12.85 -18.65 -7.21
N GLY A 171 -12.03 -17.90 -7.93
CA GLY A 171 -11.95 -16.44 -7.81
C GLY A 171 -11.27 -15.94 -6.53
N LYS A 172 -10.77 -16.82 -5.67
CA LYS A 172 -10.04 -16.46 -4.45
C LYS A 172 -8.59 -16.86 -4.56
N GLN A 173 -7.71 -15.96 -4.15
CA GLN A 173 -6.29 -16.21 -4.02
C GLN A 173 -5.95 -16.50 -2.56
N ASN A 174 -5.44 -17.70 -2.28
CA ASN A 174 -4.81 -18.04 -1.03
C ASN A 174 -3.33 -17.67 -1.11
N THR A 175 -2.86 -16.80 -0.23
CA THR A 175 -1.49 -16.30 -0.22
C THR A 175 -0.81 -16.67 1.08
N LEU A 176 0.41 -17.20 0.99
CA LEU A 176 1.31 -17.47 2.11
C LEU A 176 2.55 -16.61 1.95
N VAL A 177 2.77 -15.69 2.88
CA VAL A 177 3.98 -14.88 2.95
C VAL A 177 4.90 -15.47 4.02
N THR A 178 6.10 -15.87 3.63
CA THR A 178 7.12 -16.43 4.52
C THR A 178 8.29 -15.48 4.67
N ILE A 179 8.64 -15.16 5.90
CA ILE A 179 9.75 -14.29 6.28
C ILE A 179 10.77 -15.14 7.05
N PHE A 180 12.04 -15.06 6.66
CA PHE A 180 13.16 -15.66 7.37
C PHE A 180 14.04 -14.54 7.95
N ALA A 181 14.23 -14.54 9.26
CA ALA A 181 15.03 -13.54 9.94
C ALA A 181 15.71 -14.14 11.19
N ASP A 182 17.04 -14.10 11.26
CA ASP A 182 17.86 -14.58 12.37
C ASP A 182 17.45 -16.01 12.86
N GLY A 183 17.22 -16.93 11.93
CA GLY A 183 16.80 -18.29 12.22
C GLY A 183 15.29 -18.46 12.52
N VAL A 184 14.55 -17.38 12.68
CA VAL A 184 13.11 -17.41 12.91
C VAL A 184 12.39 -17.46 11.56
N LYS A 185 11.38 -18.34 11.45
CA LYS A 185 10.47 -18.44 10.31
C LYS A 185 9.10 -17.91 10.71
N ILE A 186 8.59 -16.91 9.99
CA ILE A 186 7.25 -16.33 10.16
C ILE A 186 6.45 -16.63 8.91
N GLU A 187 5.33 -17.28 9.03
CA GLU A 187 4.41 -17.64 7.95
C GLU A 187 3.07 -16.93 8.20
N ILE A 188 2.61 -16.13 7.24
CA ILE A 188 1.37 -15.35 7.33
C ILE A 188 0.49 -15.72 6.15
N HIS A 189 -0.72 -16.16 6.45
CA HIS A 189 -1.72 -16.53 5.46
C HIS A 189 -2.78 -15.45 5.29
N SER A 190 -3.22 -15.25 4.05
CA SER A 190 -4.36 -14.39 3.73
C SER A 190 -5.15 -14.94 2.54
N VAL A 191 -6.43 -14.58 2.48
CA VAL A 191 -7.32 -14.89 1.35
C VAL A 191 -7.78 -13.58 0.74
N ILE A 192 -7.64 -13.46 -0.58
CA ILE A 192 -7.90 -12.26 -1.36
C ILE A 192 -8.86 -12.61 -2.48
N ASP A 193 -9.86 -11.75 -2.74
CA ASP A 193 -10.68 -11.89 -3.94
C ASP A 193 -9.88 -11.40 -5.17
N ALA A 194 -9.72 -12.28 -6.16
CA ALA A 194 -8.78 -12.07 -7.28
C ALA A 194 -9.45 -11.61 -8.58
N ASP A 195 -10.80 -11.56 -8.62
CA ASP A 195 -11.55 -11.64 -9.89
C ASP A 195 -11.45 -10.39 -10.79
N ASP A 196 -11.15 -9.17 -10.33
CA ASP A 196 -11.41 -7.98 -11.17
C ASP A 196 -10.26 -6.96 -11.32
N PHE A 197 -9.07 -7.26 -10.83
CA PHE A 197 -8.05 -6.21 -10.72
C PHE A 197 -7.43 -5.77 -12.06
N LYS A 198 -6.90 -6.70 -12.84
CA LYS A 198 -6.04 -6.40 -14.02
C LYS A 198 -6.72 -5.60 -15.13
N PRO A 199 -7.96 -5.94 -15.55
CA PRO A 199 -8.65 -5.20 -16.62
C PRO A 199 -8.97 -3.76 -16.23
N MET A 200 -9.38 -3.54 -14.97
CA MET A 200 -9.78 -2.21 -14.48
C MET A 200 -8.59 -1.26 -14.39
N ILE A 201 -7.47 -1.72 -13.82
CA ILE A 201 -6.27 -0.90 -13.67
C ILE A 201 -5.68 -0.50 -15.01
N ASN A 202 -5.55 -1.43 -15.94
CA ASN A 202 -5.04 -1.13 -17.28
C ASN A 202 -5.93 -0.11 -18.01
N LYS A 203 -7.25 -0.21 -17.88
CA LYS A 203 -8.18 0.76 -18.46
C LYS A 203 -7.98 2.17 -17.87
N ILE A 204 -7.77 2.27 -16.56
CA ILE A 204 -7.58 3.55 -15.90
C ILE A 204 -6.19 4.16 -16.24
N LEU A 205 -5.14 3.35 -16.25
CA LEU A 205 -3.78 3.81 -16.53
C LEU A 205 -3.57 4.21 -17.99
N ASN A 206 -4.22 3.49 -18.92
CA ASN A 206 -4.08 3.71 -20.37
C ASN A 206 -5.16 4.61 -20.95
N SER A 207 -6.03 5.20 -20.12
CA SER A 207 -7.02 6.17 -20.62
C SER A 207 -6.33 7.40 -21.18
N ASP A 208 -6.82 7.89 -22.31
CA ASP A 208 -6.24 8.99 -23.08
C ASP A 208 -6.06 10.23 -22.20
N TYR A 209 -4.83 10.75 -22.23
CA TYR A 209 -4.47 12.04 -21.67
C TYR A 209 -4.24 12.98 -22.85
N SER A 210 -5.16 13.87 -23.07
CA SER A 210 -5.08 14.86 -24.17
C SER A 210 -4.44 16.18 -23.73
N ASN A 211 -3.54 16.16 -22.74
CA ASN A 211 -3.17 17.37 -22.02
C ASN A 211 -1.68 17.63 -21.98
N SER A 212 -1.36 18.88 -21.67
CA SER A 212 0.01 19.37 -21.57
C SER A 212 0.84 18.59 -20.57
N THR A 213 2.12 18.44 -20.89
CA THR A 213 3.10 17.76 -20.05
C THR A 213 4.07 18.77 -19.48
N TYR A 214 4.26 18.75 -18.18
CA TYR A 214 5.15 19.67 -17.46
C TYR A 214 6.24 18.88 -16.72
N LYS A 215 7.49 19.24 -16.92
CA LYS A 215 8.59 18.78 -16.09
C LYS A 215 8.62 19.61 -14.81
N ILE A 216 8.66 18.96 -13.65
CA ILE A 216 8.78 19.62 -12.34
C ILE A 216 10.26 19.93 -12.11
N GLU A 217 10.63 21.21 -12.05
CA GLU A 217 12.02 21.64 -11.85
C GLU A 217 12.42 21.66 -10.38
N ASP A 218 11.48 22.01 -9.49
CA ASP A 218 11.68 22.02 -8.04
C ASP A 218 10.74 21.03 -7.34
N ILE A 219 11.20 19.79 -7.26
CA ILE A 219 10.43 18.67 -6.67
C ILE A 219 10.17 18.91 -5.19
N THR A 220 11.13 19.49 -4.47
CA THR A 220 10.98 19.73 -3.03
C THR A 220 9.85 20.69 -2.75
N THR A 221 9.87 21.85 -3.40
CA THR A 221 8.79 22.84 -3.27
C THR A 221 7.45 22.30 -3.76
N PHE A 222 7.43 21.56 -4.89
CA PHE A 222 6.21 20.91 -5.37
C PHE A 222 5.57 19.98 -4.31
N LEU A 223 6.37 19.11 -3.69
CA LEU A 223 5.89 18.20 -2.65
C LEU A 223 5.46 18.91 -1.38
N GLU A 224 6.10 20.03 -1.03
CA GLU A 224 5.70 20.88 0.09
C GLU A 224 4.36 21.56 -0.19
N LEU A 225 4.16 22.08 -1.38
CA LEU A 225 2.87 22.64 -1.80
C LEU A 225 1.75 21.62 -1.71
N LEU A 226 1.95 20.42 -2.25
CA LEU A 226 0.96 19.33 -2.16
C LEU A 226 0.62 18.91 -0.73
N ALA A 227 1.56 19.07 0.21
CA ALA A 227 1.38 18.70 1.61
C ALA A 227 0.84 19.85 2.48
N SER A 228 0.79 21.07 1.97
CA SER A 228 0.55 22.29 2.76
C SER A 228 -0.91 22.73 2.88
N ALA A 229 -1.86 22.01 2.25
CA ALA A 229 -3.28 22.33 2.42
C ALA A 229 -3.70 22.27 3.90
N LYS A 230 -4.06 23.43 4.45
CA LYS A 230 -4.40 23.62 5.88
C LYS A 230 -5.88 23.95 6.11
N ASN A 231 -6.70 23.85 5.08
CA ASN A 231 -8.12 24.14 5.20
C ASN A 231 -8.91 22.95 5.76
N ASP A 232 -10.03 23.20 6.38
CA ASP A 232 -10.93 22.18 6.93
C ASP A 232 -11.44 21.22 5.84
N ASN A 233 -11.55 21.68 4.61
CA ASN A 233 -12.03 20.92 3.46
C ASN A 233 -10.96 20.01 2.85
N LYS A 234 -9.69 20.19 3.23
CA LYS A 234 -8.54 19.46 2.68
C LYS A 234 -8.39 19.54 1.17
N PHE A 235 -8.89 20.60 0.54
CA PHE A 235 -8.81 20.81 -0.88
C PHE A 235 -7.61 21.70 -1.21
N ILE A 236 -6.84 21.27 -2.21
CA ILE A 236 -5.78 22.04 -2.82
C ILE A 236 -6.11 22.25 -4.30
N HIS A 237 -6.10 23.47 -4.72
CA HIS A 237 -6.33 23.86 -6.11
C HIS A 237 -4.99 24.22 -6.76
N LEU A 238 -4.70 23.58 -7.88
CA LEU A 238 -3.47 23.75 -8.64
C LEU A 238 -3.80 24.42 -9.96
N GLU A 239 -3.04 25.47 -10.29
CA GLU A 239 -3.11 26.20 -11.55
C GLU A 239 -1.76 26.10 -12.25
N LEU A 240 -1.77 25.70 -13.51
CA LEU A 240 -0.60 25.57 -14.36
C LEU A 240 -0.62 26.62 -15.45
N ASN A 241 0.36 27.49 -15.40
CA ASN A 241 0.65 28.47 -16.45
C ASN A 241 2.06 28.23 -16.94
N ASP A 242 2.28 28.19 -18.22
CA ASP A 242 3.56 27.97 -18.96
C ASP A 242 4.74 27.39 -18.15
N ASN A 243 5.28 28.15 -17.19
CA ASN A 243 6.47 27.78 -16.41
C ASN A 243 6.25 27.83 -14.89
N LYS A 244 5.01 27.97 -14.45
CA LYS A 244 4.68 28.12 -13.04
C LYS A 244 3.48 27.24 -12.65
N LEU A 245 3.64 26.48 -11.60
CA LEU A 245 2.53 25.83 -10.91
C LEU A 245 2.24 26.62 -9.63
N THR A 246 1.02 27.11 -9.49
CA THR A 246 0.53 27.81 -8.29
C THR A 246 -0.41 26.88 -7.52
N ALA A 247 -0.25 26.82 -6.21
CA ALA A 247 -1.11 26.07 -5.31
C ALA A 247 -1.90 27.01 -4.41
N ASN A 248 -3.20 26.78 -4.31
CA ASN A 248 -4.14 27.56 -3.52
C ASN A 248 -4.88 26.67 -2.54
N ASN A 249 -5.11 27.15 -1.31
CA ASN A 249 -6.15 26.61 -0.43
C ASN A 249 -7.52 27.04 -0.94
N LEU A 250 -8.52 26.18 -0.78
CA LEU A 250 -9.91 26.55 -1.04
C LEU A 250 -10.65 26.70 0.30
N TYR A 251 -11.20 27.89 0.54
CA TYR A 251 -12.00 28.22 1.72
C TYR A 251 -13.47 28.22 1.34
N LEU A 252 -14.25 27.35 2.00
CA LEU A 252 -15.71 27.28 1.80
C LEU A 252 -16.37 28.57 2.30
N ILE A 253 -17.09 29.26 1.42
CA ILE A 253 -17.87 30.45 1.76
C ILE A 253 -19.33 30.07 1.97
N ARG A 254 -19.89 29.33 0.99
CA ARG A 254 -21.28 28.82 1.00
C ARG A 254 -21.28 27.43 0.37
N SER A 255 -22.43 26.76 0.35
CA SER A 255 -22.56 25.46 -0.27
C SER A 255 -21.96 25.43 -1.68
N ASN A 256 -20.86 24.69 -1.86
CA ASN A 256 -20.08 24.55 -3.10
C ASN A 256 -19.42 25.81 -3.68
N GLU A 257 -19.39 26.94 -2.94
CA GLU A 257 -18.66 28.13 -3.34
C GLU A 257 -17.38 28.29 -2.51
N PHE A 258 -16.26 28.43 -3.19
CA PHE A 258 -14.94 28.47 -2.56
C PHE A 258 -14.17 29.73 -2.98
N LYS A 259 -13.44 30.31 -2.03
CA LYS A 259 -12.46 31.38 -2.28
C LYS A 259 -11.04 30.81 -2.26
N ARG A 260 -10.20 31.33 -3.16
CA ARG A 260 -8.78 30.98 -3.24
C ARG A 260 -7.98 31.72 -2.17
N GLY A 261 -6.98 31.03 -1.61
CA GLY A 261 -5.92 31.62 -0.82
C GLY A 261 -4.59 31.03 -1.21
N GLU A 262 -3.72 31.79 -1.80
CA GLU A 262 -2.44 31.31 -2.31
C GLU A 262 -1.60 30.70 -1.19
N ILE A 263 -1.09 29.47 -1.43
CA ILE A 263 -0.13 28.80 -0.58
C ILE A 263 1.29 29.13 -1.05
N GLY A 264 1.49 29.11 -2.35
CA GLY A 264 2.78 29.33 -2.98
C GLY A 264 2.84 28.78 -4.39
N SER A 265 4.03 28.79 -4.96
CA SER A 265 4.25 28.30 -6.32
C SER A 265 5.59 27.61 -6.47
N CYS A 266 5.72 26.74 -7.47
CA CYS A 266 6.98 26.15 -7.89
C CYS A 266 7.20 26.29 -9.40
N LYS A 267 8.46 26.15 -9.81
CA LYS A 267 8.83 26.17 -11.23
C LYS A 267 8.53 24.83 -11.88
N VAL A 268 7.90 24.90 -13.03
CA VAL A 268 7.68 23.79 -13.95
C VAL A 268 8.12 24.20 -15.33
N LYS A 269 8.45 23.26 -16.20
CA LYS A 269 8.77 23.53 -17.60
C LYS A 269 7.78 22.77 -18.47
N CYS A 270 6.98 23.49 -19.23
CA CYS A 270 6.11 22.88 -20.23
C CYS A 270 6.96 22.19 -21.29
N THR A 271 6.77 20.90 -21.49
CA THR A 271 7.49 20.10 -22.49
C THR A 271 6.59 19.77 -23.68
N GLU A 272 5.29 19.75 -23.46
CA GLU A 272 4.28 19.53 -24.50
C GLU A 272 3.03 20.32 -24.12
N LYS A 273 2.64 21.29 -24.94
CA LYS A 273 1.52 22.18 -24.66
C LYS A 273 0.29 21.80 -25.50
N VAL A 274 -0.83 21.63 -24.85
CA VAL A 274 -2.14 21.34 -25.48
C VAL A 274 -3.16 22.42 -25.14
N SER A 275 -3.12 22.99 -23.93
CA SER A 275 -4.02 24.09 -23.51
C SER A 275 -3.24 25.21 -22.82
N ASP A 276 -3.82 26.42 -22.79
CA ASP A 276 -3.14 27.62 -22.24
C ASP A 276 -3.25 27.71 -20.72
N ASN A 277 -4.34 27.27 -20.13
CA ASN A 277 -4.55 27.28 -18.69
C ASN A 277 -5.11 25.93 -18.24
N GLU A 278 -4.43 25.29 -17.33
CA GLU A 278 -4.88 24.04 -16.73
C GLU A 278 -5.03 24.20 -15.23
N GLU A 279 -6.20 23.86 -14.73
CA GLU A 279 -6.51 23.93 -13.32
C GLU A 279 -7.14 22.64 -12.82
N ILE A 280 -6.85 22.27 -11.57
CA ILE A 280 -7.34 21.04 -10.99
C ILE A 280 -7.43 21.12 -9.47
N THR A 281 -8.48 20.52 -8.90
CA THR A 281 -8.62 20.46 -7.44
C THR A 281 -8.44 19.04 -6.95
N LEU A 282 -7.59 18.88 -5.93
CA LEU A 282 -7.22 17.61 -5.30
C LEU A 282 -7.65 17.58 -3.83
N ASN A 283 -7.88 16.39 -3.31
CA ASN A 283 -7.92 16.20 -1.88
C ASN A 283 -6.49 16.00 -1.35
N SER A 284 -6.04 16.87 -0.44
CA SER A 284 -4.70 16.83 0.13
C SER A 284 -4.39 15.57 0.94
N ASP A 285 -5.40 14.84 1.42
CA ASP A 285 -5.17 13.56 2.08
C ASP A 285 -4.57 12.52 1.12
N TYR A 286 -4.83 12.64 -0.19
CA TYR A 286 -4.23 11.76 -1.21
C TYR A 286 -2.81 12.18 -1.58
N THR A 287 -2.42 13.42 -1.29
CA THR A 287 -1.10 13.96 -1.66
C THR A 287 -0.07 13.87 -0.53
N LYS A 288 -0.51 13.86 0.74
CA LYS A 288 0.39 13.82 1.92
C LYS A 288 1.40 12.68 1.91
N GLY A 289 1.00 11.50 1.41
CA GLY A 289 1.88 10.32 1.31
C GLY A 289 2.93 10.43 0.22
N LEU A 290 2.72 11.28 -0.78
CA LEU A 290 3.58 11.41 -1.94
C LEU A 290 4.97 11.92 -1.58
N LYS A 291 5.09 12.82 -0.58
CA LYS A 291 6.38 13.34 -0.12
C LYS A 291 7.34 12.22 0.27
N LYS A 292 6.85 11.14 0.91
CA LYS A 292 7.69 9.99 1.29
C LYS A 292 8.15 9.17 0.09
N ILE A 293 7.32 9.07 -0.94
CA ILE A 293 7.59 8.27 -2.13
C ILE A 293 8.53 9.02 -3.06
N LEU A 294 8.27 10.31 -3.27
CA LEU A 294 8.88 11.11 -4.32
C LEU A 294 10.13 11.90 -3.87
N LYS A 295 10.41 11.94 -2.56
CA LYS A 295 11.51 12.76 -1.99
C LYS A 295 12.88 12.53 -2.63
N TYR A 296 13.13 11.32 -3.12
CA TYR A 296 14.42 10.91 -3.69
C TYR A 296 14.36 10.65 -5.19
N GLU A 297 13.23 10.99 -5.82
CA GLU A 297 13.04 10.78 -7.25
C GLU A 297 13.46 12.04 -8.02
N ASN A 298 13.94 11.81 -9.23
CA ASN A 298 14.34 12.86 -10.16
C ASN A 298 13.48 12.79 -11.43
N ASP A 299 13.50 13.83 -12.23
CA ASP A 299 12.83 13.90 -13.53
C ASP A 299 11.34 13.55 -13.46
N LEU A 300 10.61 14.24 -12.58
CA LEU A 300 9.17 14.10 -12.45
C LEU A 300 8.44 14.90 -13.54
N PHE A 301 7.48 14.22 -14.17
CA PHE A 301 6.57 14.82 -15.13
C PHE A 301 5.15 14.84 -14.54
N LEU A 302 4.48 15.96 -14.77
CA LEU A 302 3.09 16.19 -14.39
C LEU A 302 2.24 16.28 -15.64
N LYS A 303 1.13 15.52 -15.67
CA LYS A 303 0.10 15.60 -16.71
C LYS A 303 -1.25 15.76 -16.07
N MET A 304 -2.06 16.64 -16.58
CA MET A 304 -3.47 16.76 -16.24
C MET A 304 -4.32 16.10 -17.30
N GLY A 305 -5.38 15.42 -16.95
CA GLY A 305 -6.16 14.67 -17.92
C GLY A 305 -7.62 14.55 -17.59
N TYR A 306 -8.41 14.34 -18.65
CA TYR A 306 -9.84 14.03 -18.56
C TYR A 306 -10.04 12.56 -18.85
N PHE A 307 -10.89 11.94 -18.06
CA PHE A 307 -11.33 10.57 -18.24
C PHE A 307 -12.84 10.56 -18.40
N ARG A 308 -13.33 9.95 -19.48
CA ARG A 308 -14.76 9.67 -19.61
C ARG A 308 -15.10 8.46 -18.77
N SER A 309 -16.04 8.61 -17.85
CA SER A 309 -16.53 7.50 -17.04
C SER A 309 -17.04 6.39 -17.92
N SER A 310 -16.57 5.17 -17.70
CA SER A 310 -17.07 4.00 -18.41
C SER A 310 -18.48 3.57 -17.99
N PHE A 311 -18.99 4.17 -16.91
CA PHE A 311 -20.32 3.84 -16.38
C PHE A 311 -21.45 4.60 -17.08
N ASP A 312 -21.21 5.82 -17.50
CA ASP A 312 -22.25 6.66 -18.10
C ASP A 312 -21.83 7.36 -19.40
N ASN A 313 -20.57 7.23 -19.83
CA ASN A 313 -19.98 7.92 -20.99
C ASN A 313 -20.17 9.46 -21.02
N LYS A 314 -20.75 10.04 -19.96
CA LYS A 314 -21.10 11.47 -19.86
C LYS A 314 -20.29 12.21 -18.81
N SER A 315 -19.91 11.54 -17.72
CA SER A 315 -19.13 12.20 -16.69
C SER A 315 -17.67 12.30 -17.10
N ILE A 316 -17.14 13.51 -17.01
CA ILE A 316 -15.72 13.79 -17.19
C ILE A 316 -15.09 13.82 -15.78
N LEU A 317 -14.17 12.91 -15.55
CA LEU A 317 -13.40 12.86 -14.32
C LEU A 317 -12.02 13.45 -14.58
N ASN A 318 -11.69 14.52 -13.89
CA ASN A 318 -10.35 15.11 -13.95
C ASN A 318 -9.39 14.27 -13.11
N LYS A 319 -8.19 14.10 -13.57
CA LYS A 319 -7.13 13.40 -12.86
C LYS A 319 -5.77 14.02 -13.14
N ILE A 320 -4.89 13.90 -12.18
CA ILE A 320 -3.49 14.28 -12.29
C ILE A 320 -2.64 13.02 -12.38
N ARG A 321 -1.67 13.02 -13.27
CA ARG A 321 -0.67 11.97 -13.41
C ARG A 321 0.71 12.53 -13.10
N ILE A 322 1.40 11.93 -12.16
CA ILE A 322 2.78 12.22 -11.80
C ILE A 322 3.59 10.99 -12.14
N GLU A 323 4.59 11.13 -12.98
CA GLU A 323 5.34 9.96 -13.44
C GLU A 323 6.83 10.24 -13.67
N ASN A 324 7.62 9.17 -13.59
CA ASN A 324 8.95 9.06 -14.16
C ASN A 324 9.14 7.63 -14.71
N LYS A 325 10.38 7.25 -15.06
CA LYS A 325 10.67 5.88 -15.55
C LYS A 325 10.35 4.75 -14.56
N ASN A 326 10.34 5.02 -13.25
CA ASN A 326 10.23 4.00 -12.20
C ASN A 326 8.84 3.91 -11.59
N PHE A 327 7.98 4.94 -11.77
CA PHE A 327 6.65 4.93 -11.19
C PHE A 327 5.65 5.80 -11.95
N THR A 328 4.40 5.54 -11.71
CA THR A 328 3.26 6.37 -12.14
C THR A 328 2.29 6.51 -10.99
N ILE A 329 1.90 7.74 -10.69
CA ILE A 329 0.88 8.05 -9.69
C ILE A 329 -0.28 8.73 -10.41
N LEU A 330 -1.48 8.20 -10.22
CA LEU A 330 -2.74 8.80 -10.64
C LEU A 330 -3.52 9.22 -9.43
N ILE A 331 -4.01 10.45 -9.43
CA ILE A 331 -4.89 10.98 -8.39
C ILE A 331 -6.17 11.48 -9.05
N MET A 332 -7.30 11.00 -8.57
CA MET A 332 -8.61 11.49 -8.97
C MET A 332 -8.84 12.87 -8.38
N CYS A 333 -9.38 13.76 -9.19
CA CYS A 333 -9.63 15.13 -8.81
C CYS A 333 -11.08 15.32 -8.39
N ILE A 334 -11.29 16.39 -7.66
CA ILE A 334 -12.63 16.79 -7.23
C ILE A 334 -13.23 17.61 -8.36
N THR A 335 -14.42 17.23 -8.79
CA THR A 335 -15.21 17.94 -9.82
C THR A 335 -16.37 18.67 -9.17
N ASN A 336 -16.97 19.64 -9.89
CA ASN A 336 -18.13 20.41 -9.45
C ASN A 336 -17.87 21.35 -8.26
N ILE A 337 -16.71 21.99 -8.25
CA ILE A 337 -16.36 23.05 -7.32
C ILE A 337 -16.56 24.39 -8.04
N ASN A 338 -17.30 25.32 -7.44
CA ASN A 338 -17.43 26.68 -7.91
C ASN A 338 -16.42 27.56 -7.17
N ILE A 339 -15.40 28.04 -7.87
CA ILE A 339 -14.38 28.92 -7.31
C ILE A 339 -14.76 30.35 -7.67
N ILE A 340 -14.92 31.19 -6.65
CA ILE A 340 -15.23 32.60 -6.78
C ILE A 340 -13.92 33.38 -6.63
N GLU A 341 -13.70 34.36 -7.50
CA GLU A 341 -12.55 35.24 -7.44
C GLU A 341 -12.54 36.18 -6.23
#